data_7c5a91176bb4a65ef55f4a8e812c94ea
#
_entry.id   7c5a91176bb4a65ef55f4a8e812c94ea
#
_cell.length_a   1.000
_cell.length_b   1.000
_cell.length_c   1.000
_cell.angle_alpha   90.00
_cell.angle_beta   90.00
_cell.angle_gamma   90.00
#
_symmetry.space_group_name_H-M   'P 1'
#
loop_
_entity.id
_entity.type
_entity.pdbx_description
1 polymer ?
#
loop_
_entity_poly.entity_id
_entity_poly.type
_entity_poly.pdbx_seq_one_letter_code
_entity_poly.pdbx_strand_id
1 'polypeptide(L)'
;SNKISGSTSITDIKNKLGGFFKSKIGKSSVQGEEIVGVELTSKEIRLAQITTNKANQWILEKFYIHKVDLPDDASVLDNSDKMGEELFIAIQKSKITTPNAAIAIPVTSAIIRVVTAPLMTDEELQKAIDTNSLWENLVQLTDNLDDYSIFHQVINKNDKENTMDILFVASKLADINNYTSIIKRSNLNPVIIDVKCFALKSAVDQINQIS
;
A
#
# COMPACT_ATOMS: atom_id res chain seq x y z
N SER A 1 23.86 17.56 12.39
CA SER A 1 22.98 16.52 12.91
C SER A 1 21.53 16.94 12.69
N ASN A 2 20.95 16.50 11.57
CA ASN A 2 19.51 16.65 11.31
C ASN A 2 18.83 15.32 11.62
N LYS A 3 18.19 15.25 12.78
CA LYS A 3 17.22 14.21 13.11
C LYS A 3 15.95 14.48 12.31
N ILE A 4 15.65 13.65 11.34
CA ILE A 4 14.31 13.56 10.76
C ILE A 4 13.56 12.55 11.62
N SER A 5 12.88 13.04 12.65
CA SER A 5 11.91 12.25 13.40
C SER A 5 10.58 12.26 12.60
N GLY A 6 10.15 11.13 12.13
CA GLY A 6 8.94 11.01 11.35
C GLY A 6 8.16 9.79 11.73
N SER A 7 7.47 9.81 12.86
CA SER A 7 6.35 8.92 13.05
C SER A 7 5.18 9.47 12.23
N THR A 8 4.62 8.63 11.42
CA THR A 8 3.65 9.06 10.40
C THR A 8 2.29 8.50 10.76
N SER A 9 1.36 9.36 11.18
CA SER A 9 -0.04 8.98 11.44
C SER A 9 -0.76 8.61 10.12
N ILE A 10 -1.92 7.94 10.21
CA ILE A 10 -2.78 7.70 9.02
C ILE A 10 -3.14 9.00 8.32
N THR A 11 -3.31 10.09 9.09
CA THR A 11 -3.51 11.42 8.51
C THR A 11 -2.23 11.85 7.80
N ASP A 12 -1.05 11.42 8.23
CA ASP A 12 0.26 11.72 7.61
C ASP A 12 0.71 10.65 6.61
N ILE A 13 0.21 9.41 6.70
CA ILE A 13 0.32 8.40 5.63
C ILE A 13 -0.86 8.52 4.64
N LYS A 14 -2.12 8.78 5.04
CA LYS A 14 -3.10 9.43 4.13
C LYS A 14 -2.58 10.79 3.65
N ASN A 15 -1.82 11.54 4.42
CA ASN A 15 -1.24 12.82 4.00
C ASN A 15 0.19 12.66 3.46
N LYS A 16 0.96 11.60 3.71
CA LYS A 16 2.26 11.31 3.05
C LYS A 16 2.14 10.20 2.00
N LEU A 17 1.34 9.18 2.11
CA LEU A 17 0.80 8.39 0.99
C LEU A 17 -0.35 9.16 0.29
N GLY A 18 -1.32 9.77 0.93
CA GLY A 18 -2.28 10.76 0.43
C GLY A 18 -1.66 12.13 0.26
N GLY A 19 -0.48 12.46 0.66
CA GLY A 19 0.30 13.65 0.35
C GLY A 19 1.38 13.32 -0.67
N PHE A 20 1.89 12.12 -0.78
CA PHE A 20 2.50 11.54 -1.97
C PHE A 20 1.40 11.25 -3.00
N PHE A 21 0.22 10.86 -2.56
CA PHE A 21 -1.01 10.74 -3.36
C PHE A 21 -1.66 12.10 -3.65
N LYS A 22 -1.80 13.05 -2.70
CA LYS A 22 -2.31 14.40 -2.93
C LYS A 22 -1.31 15.37 -3.52
N SER A 23 0.01 15.21 -3.40
CA SER A 23 0.93 16.13 -4.06
C SER A 23 1.17 15.82 -5.53
N LYS A 24 0.89 14.60 -6.00
CA LYS A 24 0.91 14.27 -7.45
C LYS A 24 -0.43 13.83 -8.04
N ILE A 25 -1.39 13.40 -7.23
CA ILE A 25 -2.74 13.02 -7.69
C ILE A 25 -3.80 14.05 -7.23
N GLY A 26 -3.54 14.86 -6.20
CA GLY A 26 -4.54 15.68 -5.49
C GLY A 26 -4.75 17.09 -6.00
N LYS A 27 -4.14 17.53 -7.11
CA LYS A 27 -4.41 18.86 -7.68
C LYS A 27 -4.60 18.93 -9.19
N SER A 28 -4.38 17.87 -9.93
CA SER A 28 -4.81 17.83 -11.32
C SER A 28 -4.97 16.40 -11.76
N SER A 29 -6.19 15.95 -11.88
CA SER A 29 -6.53 14.76 -12.63
C SER A 29 -6.52 13.41 -11.95
N VAL A 30 -7.47 13.18 -11.06
CA VAL A 30 -8.09 11.86 -11.04
C VAL A 30 -9.21 11.77 -12.10
N GLN A 31 -9.59 12.88 -12.73
CA GLN A 31 -10.47 12.87 -13.89
C GLN A 31 -9.66 12.54 -15.14
N GLY A 32 -9.70 11.27 -15.56
CA GLY A 32 -9.18 10.83 -16.85
C GLY A 32 -7.78 10.23 -16.86
N GLU A 33 -7.08 10.07 -15.74
CA GLU A 33 -5.82 9.32 -15.74
C GLU A 33 -6.08 7.83 -15.70
N GLU A 34 -5.49 7.13 -16.66
CA GLU A 34 -5.48 5.68 -16.72
C GLU A 34 -4.44 5.14 -15.74
N ILE A 35 -4.79 4.11 -15.00
CA ILE A 35 -3.91 3.40 -14.08
C ILE A 35 -3.97 1.91 -14.36
N VAL A 36 -2.83 1.24 -14.33
CA VAL A 36 -2.76 -0.22 -14.33
C VAL A 36 -2.55 -0.72 -12.90
N GLY A 37 -3.49 -1.51 -12.40
CA GLY A 37 -3.31 -2.31 -11.19
C GLY A 37 -2.40 -3.49 -11.50
N VAL A 38 -1.39 -3.72 -10.66
CA VAL A 38 -0.41 -4.80 -10.79
C VAL A 38 -0.45 -5.66 -9.54
N GLU A 39 -0.70 -6.95 -9.72
CA GLU A 39 -0.53 -7.98 -8.70
C GLU A 39 0.58 -8.93 -9.12
N LEU A 40 1.56 -9.15 -8.25
CA LEU A 40 2.71 -10.02 -8.48
C LEU A 40 2.64 -11.24 -7.56
N THR A 41 2.70 -12.42 -8.15
CA THR A 41 2.88 -13.70 -7.45
C THR A 41 3.96 -14.51 -8.12
N SER A 42 4.48 -15.57 -7.48
CA SER A 42 5.46 -16.47 -8.10
C SER A 42 4.91 -17.23 -9.32
N LYS A 43 3.58 -17.31 -9.47
CA LYS A 43 2.91 -18.06 -10.54
C LYS A 43 2.39 -17.22 -11.66
N GLU A 44 2.00 -15.99 -11.36
CA GLU A 44 1.37 -15.13 -12.35
C GLU A 44 1.45 -13.65 -11.97
N ILE A 45 1.40 -12.84 -12.99
CA ILE A 45 1.22 -11.39 -12.93
C ILE A 45 -0.17 -11.08 -13.45
N ARG A 46 -0.97 -10.38 -12.65
CA ARG A 46 -2.29 -9.90 -13.05
C ARG A 46 -2.25 -8.40 -13.27
N LEU A 47 -2.79 -7.98 -14.39
CA LEU A 47 -2.85 -6.59 -14.82
C LEU A 47 -4.29 -6.19 -15.07
N ALA A 48 -4.68 -5.03 -14.54
CA ALA A 48 -6.00 -4.45 -14.76
C ALA A 48 -5.87 -2.96 -15.07
N GLN A 49 -6.08 -2.55 -16.31
CA GLN A 49 -6.12 -1.14 -16.69
C GLN A 49 -7.50 -0.58 -16.44
N ILE A 50 -7.58 0.45 -15.62
CA ILE A 50 -8.80 1.16 -15.28
C ILE A 50 -8.71 2.63 -15.69
N THR A 51 -9.84 3.19 -16.07
CA THR A 51 -10.03 4.60 -16.37
C THR A 51 -11.34 5.11 -15.79
N THR A 52 -11.59 6.41 -15.88
CA THR A 52 -12.87 6.99 -15.53
C THR A 52 -13.59 7.51 -16.78
N ASN A 53 -14.90 7.29 -16.87
CA ASN A 53 -15.71 7.87 -17.92
C ASN A 53 -16.11 9.33 -17.58
N LYS A 54 -16.83 9.97 -18.52
CA LYS A 54 -17.32 11.35 -18.35
C LYS A 54 -18.28 11.54 -17.17
N ALA A 55 -18.86 10.46 -16.64
CA ALA A 55 -19.72 10.45 -15.45
C ALA A 55 -18.96 10.11 -14.17
N ASN A 56 -17.62 10.12 -14.19
CA ASN A 56 -16.73 9.73 -13.09
C ASN A 56 -16.92 8.28 -12.59
N GLN A 57 -17.42 7.40 -13.46
CA GLN A 57 -17.52 5.98 -13.13
C GLN A 57 -16.26 5.25 -13.59
N TRP A 58 -15.79 4.32 -12.78
CA TRP A 58 -14.64 3.47 -13.10
C TRP A 58 -15.01 2.47 -14.20
N ILE A 59 -14.14 2.33 -15.17
CA ILE A 59 -14.25 1.37 -16.26
C ILE A 59 -13.00 0.51 -16.28
N LEU A 60 -13.19 -0.82 -16.28
CA LEU A 60 -12.13 -1.78 -16.56
C LEU A 60 -11.97 -1.86 -18.09
N GLU A 61 -10.85 -1.36 -18.60
CA GLU A 61 -10.56 -1.36 -20.04
C GLU A 61 -9.88 -2.63 -20.50
N LYS A 62 -8.89 -3.11 -19.71
CA LYS A 62 -8.10 -4.29 -20.04
C LYS A 62 -7.85 -5.11 -18.80
N PHE A 63 -7.91 -6.42 -18.97
CA PHE A 63 -7.49 -7.38 -17.96
C PHE A 63 -6.58 -8.42 -18.62
N TYR A 64 -5.45 -8.73 -17.98
CA TYR A 64 -4.48 -9.67 -18.52
C TYR A 64 -3.83 -10.48 -17.40
N ILE A 65 -3.65 -11.78 -17.66
CA ILE A 65 -2.91 -12.68 -16.76
C ILE A 65 -1.71 -13.21 -17.52
N HIS A 66 -0.53 -12.96 -16.97
CA HIS A 66 0.74 -13.49 -17.46
C HIS A 66 1.23 -14.59 -16.54
N LYS A 67 1.48 -15.77 -17.06
CA LYS A 67 2.06 -16.88 -16.30
C LYS A 67 3.56 -16.66 -16.14
N VAL A 68 4.03 -16.88 -14.91
CA VAL A 68 5.43 -16.80 -14.53
C VAL A 68 5.91 -18.21 -14.19
N ASP A 69 7.07 -18.56 -14.68
CA ASP A 69 7.71 -19.86 -14.39
C ASP A 69 8.75 -19.69 -13.28
N LEU A 70 8.23 -19.73 -12.05
CA LEU A 70 9.01 -19.79 -10.80
C LEU A 70 8.55 -20.99 -9.96
N PRO A 71 9.43 -21.55 -9.11
CA PRO A 71 9.05 -22.56 -8.11
C PRO A 71 7.87 -22.10 -7.24
N ASP A 72 7.08 -23.05 -6.70
CA ASP A 72 5.88 -22.76 -5.92
C ASP A 72 6.16 -21.96 -4.64
N ASP A 73 7.31 -22.19 -4.04
CA ASP A 73 7.81 -21.55 -2.82
C ASP A 73 8.69 -20.33 -3.08
N ALA A 74 8.87 -19.94 -4.35
CA ALA A 74 9.73 -18.82 -4.70
C ALA A 74 9.16 -17.49 -4.21
N SER A 75 10.02 -16.70 -3.58
CA SER A 75 9.70 -15.32 -3.21
C SER A 75 9.77 -14.40 -4.43
N VAL A 76 8.77 -13.54 -4.60
CA VAL A 76 8.76 -12.48 -5.62
C VAL A 76 9.96 -11.55 -5.44
N LEU A 77 10.29 -11.21 -4.20
CA LEU A 77 11.36 -10.25 -3.88
C LEU A 77 12.75 -10.84 -4.14
N ASP A 78 12.96 -12.13 -3.84
CA ASP A 78 14.22 -12.81 -4.10
C ASP A 78 14.48 -13.00 -5.61
N ASN A 79 13.43 -12.91 -6.42
CA ASN A 79 13.47 -13.02 -7.87
C ASN A 79 13.10 -11.69 -8.57
N SER A 80 13.40 -10.56 -7.94
CA SER A 80 12.97 -9.23 -8.39
C SER A 80 13.39 -8.88 -9.82
N ASP A 81 14.58 -9.32 -10.26
CA ASP A 81 15.07 -9.09 -11.61
C ASP A 81 14.21 -9.83 -12.64
N LYS A 82 13.99 -11.13 -12.44
CA LYS A 82 13.13 -11.94 -13.29
C LYS A 82 11.69 -11.42 -13.29
N MET A 83 11.17 -11.05 -12.13
CA MET A 83 9.82 -10.48 -12.04
C MET A 83 9.68 -9.17 -12.79
N GLY A 84 10.71 -8.32 -12.80
CA GLY A 84 10.73 -7.09 -13.59
C GLY A 84 10.69 -7.36 -15.09
N GLU A 85 11.46 -8.35 -15.57
CA GLU A 85 11.46 -8.80 -16.97
C GLU A 85 10.11 -9.39 -17.37
N GLU A 86 9.55 -10.29 -16.54
CA GLU A 86 8.24 -10.91 -16.78
C GLU A 86 7.11 -9.87 -16.78
N LEU A 87 7.17 -8.87 -15.91
CA LEU A 87 6.23 -7.76 -15.89
C LEU A 87 6.36 -6.91 -17.18
N PHE A 88 7.57 -6.62 -17.63
CA PHE A 88 7.78 -5.92 -18.90
C PHE A 88 7.15 -6.69 -20.07
N ILE A 89 7.37 -8.01 -20.14
CA ILE A 89 6.77 -8.88 -21.17
C ILE A 89 5.24 -8.86 -21.06
N ALA A 90 4.70 -8.92 -19.84
CA ALA A 90 3.26 -8.89 -19.59
C ALA A 90 2.63 -7.57 -20.08
N ILE A 91 3.26 -6.43 -19.81
CA ILE A 91 2.82 -5.12 -20.30
C ILE A 91 2.80 -5.07 -21.82
N GLN A 92 3.84 -5.56 -22.50
CA GLN A 92 3.89 -5.60 -23.96
C GLN A 92 2.77 -6.47 -24.55
N LYS A 93 2.57 -7.67 -24.00
CA LYS A 93 1.53 -8.62 -24.46
C LYS A 93 0.11 -8.12 -24.19
N SER A 94 -0.13 -7.46 -23.06
CA SER A 94 -1.44 -6.95 -22.67
C SER A 94 -1.89 -5.73 -23.46
N LYS A 95 -0.96 -5.08 -24.18
CA LYS A 95 -1.20 -3.79 -24.90
C LYS A 95 -1.71 -2.70 -23.95
N ILE A 96 -1.30 -2.74 -22.69
CA ILE A 96 -1.54 -1.67 -21.72
C ILE A 96 -0.80 -0.42 -22.17
N THR A 97 -1.47 0.73 -22.08
CA THR A 97 -0.98 2.01 -22.64
C THR A 97 -0.58 3.00 -21.56
N THR A 98 -1.13 2.87 -20.34
CA THR A 98 -0.79 3.77 -19.24
C THR A 98 0.58 3.46 -18.64
N PRO A 99 1.40 4.47 -18.37
CA PRO A 99 2.65 4.29 -17.64
C PRO A 99 2.45 4.24 -16.11
N ASN A 100 1.28 4.63 -15.60
CA ASN A 100 1.03 4.76 -14.16
C ASN A 100 0.56 3.43 -13.58
N ALA A 101 1.25 2.92 -12.58
CA ALA A 101 0.96 1.65 -11.95
C ALA A 101 0.55 1.81 -10.48
N ALA A 102 -0.46 1.05 -10.08
CA ALA A 102 -0.81 0.79 -8.70
C ALA A 102 -0.42 -0.65 -8.37
N ILE A 103 0.34 -0.86 -7.31
CA ILE A 103 0.73 -2.20 -6.86
C ILE A 103 0.14 -2.51 -5.50
N ALA A 104 -0.40 -3.73 -5.36
CA ALA A 104 -0.82 -4.29 -4.09
C ALA A 104 0.23 -5.29 -3.60
N ILE A 105 0.93 -4.95 -2.50
CA ILE A 105 1.88 -5.85 -1.87
C ILE A 105 1.15 -6.91 -1.03
N PRO A 106 1.68 -8.16 -0.96
CA PRO A 106 1.04 -9.22 -0.19
C PRO A 106 1.01 -8.89 1.30
N VAL A 107 0.00 -9.39 2.00
CA VAL A 107 -0.11 -9.26 3.47
C VAL A 107 1.03 -9.94 4.22
N THR A 108 1.70 -10.90 3.61
CA THR A 108 2.91 -11.56 4.14
C THR A 108 4.12 -10.62 4.22
N SER A 109 4.11 -9.51 3.49
CA SER A 109 5.11 -8.44 3.57
C SER A 109 4.70 -7.33 4.55
N ALA A 110 3.68 -7.54 5.37
CA ALA A 110 3.21 -6.59 6.35
C ALA A 110 2.96 -7.26 7.70
N ILE A 111 3.26 -6.55 8.78
CA ILE A 111 2.86 -6.91 10.14
C ILE A 111 1.54 -6.20 10.40
N ILE A 112 0.49 -6.96 10.70
CA ILE A 112 -0.85 -6.43 10.97
C ILE A 112 -1.25 -6.90 12.36
N ARG A 113 -1.54 -5.96 13.26
CA ARG A 113 -1.97 -6.27 14.63
C ARG A 113 -3.04 -5.29 15.09
N VAL A 114 -3.89 -5.75 16.00
CA VAL A 114 -4.72 -4.90 16.83
C VAL A 114 -4.09 -4.85 18.21
N VAL A 115 -3.79 -3.66 18.70
CA VAL A 115 -3.19 -3.43 20.01
C VAL A 115 -4.16 -2.62 20.87
N THR A 116 -4.33 -3.03 22.13
CA THR A 116 -5.17 -2.29 23.09
C THR A 116 -4.28 -1.37 23.90
N ALA A 117 -4.62 -0.09 23.94
CA ALA A 117 -3.93 0.97 24.65
C ALA A 117 -4.89 1.67 25.63
N PRO A 118 -4.39 2.41 26.62
CA PRO A 118 -5.21 3.33 27.39
C PRO A 118 -5.95 4.33 26.48
N LEU A 119 -7.16 4.73 26.86
CA LEU A 119 -7.91 5.74 26.13
C LEU A 119 -7.14 7.07 26.16
N MET A 120 -6.90 7.63 24.99
CA MET A 120 -6.16 8.87 24.80
C MET A 120 -6.95 9.82 23.89
N THR A 121 -6.73 11.11 24.08
CA THR A 121 -7.13 12.13 23.10
C THR A 121 -6.29 11.98 21.83
N ASP A 122 -6.72 12.60 20.73
CA ASP A 122 -5.97 12.54 19.46
C ASP A 122 -4.57 13.19 19.60
N GLU A 123 -4.43 14.22 20.45
CA GLU A 123 -3.15 14.89 20.73
C GLU A 123 -2.20 14.01 21.56
N GLU A 124 -2.71 13.32 22.57
CA GLU A 124 -1.95 12.36 23.38
C GLU A 124 -1.49 11.16 22.54
N LEU A 125 -2.41 10.62 21.72
CA LEU A 125 -2.08 9.53 20.79
C LEU A 125 -0.99 9.97 19.81
N GLN A 126 -1.12 11.15 19.21
CA GLN A 126 -0.11 11.67 18.29
C GLN A 126 1.25 11.81 18.97
N LYS A 127 1.30 12.34 20.20
CA LYS A 127 2.52 12.46 20.98
C LYS A 127 3.15 11.09 21.30
N ALA A 128 2.34 10.10 21.68
CA ALA A 128 2.80 8.74 21.96
C ALA A 128 3.38 8.06 20.72
N ILE A 129 2.83 8.34 19.56
CA ILE A 129 3.32 7.87 18.26
C ILE A 129 4.63 8.56 17.90
N ASP A 130 4.71 9.89 18.01
CA ASP A 130 5.89 10.68 17.65
C ASP A 130 7.12 10.32 18.48
N THR A 131 6.91 9.82 19.68
CA THR A 131 7.98 9.36 20.58
C THR A 131 8.28 7.87 20.43
N ASN A 132 7.60 7.14 19.53
CA ASN A 132 7.65 5.68 19.36
C ASN A 132 7.28 4.87 20.63
N SER A 133 6.97 5.55 21.74
CA SER A 133 6.71 4.91 23.03
C SER A 133 5.53 3.94 23.01
N LEU A 134 4.55 4.22 22.15
CA LEU A 134 3.37 3.36 21.99
C LEU A 134 3.75 2.02 21.34
N TRP A 135 4.57 2.04 20.30
CA TRP A 135 4.90 0.85 19.52
C TRP A 135 5.97 -0.01 20.19
N GLU A 136 6.96 0.60 20.81
CA GLU A 136 8.01 -0.12 21.54
C GLU A 136 7.43 -1.01 22.65
N ASN A 137 6.37 -0.55 23.31
CA ASN A 137 5.74 -1.30 24.41
C ASN A 137 4.67 -2.30 23.94
N LEU A 138 3.95 -2.01 22.87
CA LEU A 138 2.79 -2.79 22.42
C LEU A 138 3.09 -3.72 21.25
N VAL A 139 4.07 -3.39 20.43
CA VAL A 139 4.45 -4.16 19.25
C VAL A 139 5.92 -4.57 19.39
N GLN A 140 6.15 -5.81 19.80
CA GLN A 140 7.50 -6.36 19.86
C GLN A 140 7.98 -6.64 18.43
N LEU A 141 8.58 -5.64 17.80
CA LEU A 141 9.32 -5.80 16.55
C LEU A 141 10.75 -6.21 16.89
N THR A 142 11.29 -7.15 16.12
CA THR A 142 12.67 -7.61 16.26
C THR A 142 13.68 -6.65 15.64
N ASP A 143 13.21 -5.78 14.74
CA ASP A 143 13.99 -4.83 13.97
C ASP A 143 13.71 -3.39 14.44
N ASN A 144 14.50 -2.43 13.95
CA ASN A 144 14.31 -1.02 14.25
C ASN A 144 13.02 -0.50 13.59
N LEU A 145 12.21 0.26 14.32
CA LEU A 145 10.99 0.90 13.78
C LEU A 145 11.26 1.82 12.58
N ASP A 146 12.45 2.41 12.52
CA ASP A 146 12.86 3.29 11.41
C ASP A 146 12.98 2.52 10.06
N ASP A 147 13.10 1.19 10.10
CA ASP A 147 13.14 0.33 8.91
C ASP A 147 11.75 0.01 8.35
N TYR A 148 10.69 0.51 9.00
CA TYR A 148 9.32 0.24 8.62
C TYR A 148 8.55 1.50 8.22
N SER A 149 7.66 1.34 7.27
CA SER A 149 6.54 2.24 7.04
C SER A 149 5.39 1.80 7.94
N ILE A 150 4.99 2.64 8.87
CA ILE A 150 3.97 2.34 9.88
C ILE A 150 2.69 3.10 9.58
N PHE A 151 1.58 2.37 9.62
CA PHE A 151 0.23 2.87 9.54
C PHE A 151 -0.54 2.45 10.79
N HIS A 152 -1.38 3.32 11.32
CA HIS A 152 -2.25 2.99 12.44
C HIS A 152 -3.63 3.62 12.29
N GLN A 153 -4.63 3.02 12.92
CA GLN A 153 -5.99 3.53 12.99
C GLN A 153 -6.65 3.12 14.30
N VAL A 154 -7.24 4.07 15.03
CA VAL A 154 -8.16 3.76 16.11
C VAL A 154 -9.41 3.12 15.50
N ILE A 155 -9.68 1.87 15.87
CA ILE A 155 -10.81 1.10 15.36
C ILE A 155 -11.95 0.97 16.38
N ASN A 156 -11.64 1.15 17.66
CA ASN A 156 -12.63 1.10 18.73
C ASN A 156 -12.18 1.98 19.90
N LYS A 157 -13.15 2.58 20.62
CA LYS A 157 -12.95 3.28 21.90
C LYS A 157 -13.92 2.71 22.91
N ASN A 158 -13.43 2.33 24.09
CA ASN A 158 -14.20 1.78 25.19
C ASN A 158 -14.08 2.71 26.41
N ASP A 159 -15.03 3.63 26.56
CA ASP A 159 -15.04 4.61 27.65
C ASP A 159 -15.21 3.94 29.03
N LYS A 160 -15.89 2.77 29.10
CA LYS A 160 -16.12 2.06 30.36
C LYS A 160 -14.84 1.44 30.93
N GLU A 161 -14.00 0.93 30.06
CA GLU A 161 -12.74 0.30 30.42
C GLU A 161 -11.55 1.27 30.31
N ASN A 162 -11.80 2.48 29.86
CA ASN A 162 -10.80 3.51 29.61
C ASN A 162 -9.67 3.00 28.67
N THR A 163 -10.08 2.28 27.60
CA THR A 163 -9.17 1.70 26.62
C THR A 163 -9.58 2.05 25.19
N MET A 164 -8.65 1.86 24.26
CA MET A 164 -8.91 1.94 22.83
C MET A 164 -8.13 0.87 22.08
N ASP A 165 -8.71 0.38 20.98
CA ASP A 165 -8.07 -0.57 20.09
C ASP A 165 -7.54 0.16 18.87
N ILE A 166 -6.27 -0.10 18.56
CA ILE A 166 -5.56 0.54 17.46
C ILE A 166 -5.13 -0.55 16.49
N LEU A 167 -5.57 -0.44 15.24
CA LEU A 167 -5.01 -1.22 14.15
C LEU A 167 -3.62 -0.67 13.83
N PHE A 168 -2.63 -1.55 13.88
CA PHE A 168 -1.24 -1.28 13.55
C PHE A 168 -0.86 -2.07 12.31
N VAL A 169 -0.24 -1.40 11.34
CA VAL A 169 0.27 -2.04 10.13
C VAL A 169 1.68 -1.51 9.88
N ALA A 170 2.63 -2.42 9.75
CA ALA A 170 4.00 -2.08 9.42
C ALA A 170 4.50 -2.90 8.24
N SER A 171 5.13 -2.24 7.27
CA SER A 171 5.76 -2.88 6.11
C SER A 171 7.23 -2.46 6.04
N LYS A 172 8.13 -3.41 5.78
CA LYS A 172 9.56 -3.09 5.64
C LYS A 172 9.77 -2.14 4.46
N LEU A 173 10.50 -1.05 4.70
CA LEU A 173 10.87 -0.10 3.65
C LEU A 173 11.69 -0.78 2.54
N ALA A 174 12.52 -1.77 2.89
CA ALA A 174 13.26 -2.56 1.93
C ALA A 174 12.33 -3.32 0.95
N ASP A 175 11.25 -3.94 1.46
CA ASP A 175 10.27 -4.64 0.64
C ASP A 175 9.51 -3.67 -0.28
N ILE A 176 9.07 -2.53 0.25
CA ILE A 176 8.41 -1.46 -0.52
C ILE A 176 9.33 -1.00 -1.66
N ASN A 177 10.62 -0.77 -1.37
CA ASN A 177 11.60 -0.35 -2.35
C ASN A 177 11.85 -1.43 -3.42
N ASN A 178 11.89 -2.71 -3.03
CA ASN A 178 12.05 -3.82 -3.96
C ASN A 178 10.84 -3.94 -4.91
N TYR A 179 9.61 -3.90 -4.40
CA TYR A 179 8.41 -3.87 -5.25
C TYR A 179 8.40 -2.66 -6.18
N THR A 180 8.78 -1.49 -5.68
CA THR A 180 8.93 -0.25 -6.48
C THR A 180 9.94 -0.45 -7.61
N SER A 181 11.06 -1.13 -7.34
CA SER A 181 12.10 -1.42 -8.34
C SER A 181 11.60 -2.36 -9.44
N ILE A 182 10.84 -3.40 -9.10
CA ILE A 182 10.21 -4.31 -10.08
C ILE A 182 9.32 -3.50 -11.03
N ILE A 183 8.47 -2.61 -10.50
CA ILE A 183 7.59 -1.76 -11.31
C ILE A 183 8.39 -0.85 -12.25
N LYS A 184 9.42 -0.19 -11.72
CA LYS A 184 10.27 0.72 -12.52
C LYS A 184 11.04 0.02 -13.64
N ARG A 185 11.51 -1.22 -13.41
CA ARG A 185 12.21 -2.03 -14.43
C ARG A 185 11.33 -2.37 -15.63
N SER A 186 10.01 -2.45 -15.43
CA SER A 186 9.04 -2.66 -16.51
C SER A 186 8.64 -1.38 -17.26
N ASN A 187 9.35 -0.26 -17.03
CA ASN A 187 9.06 1.06 -17.58
C ASN A 187 7.72 1.65 -17.09
N LEU A 188 7.22 1.17 -15.95
CA LEU A 188 6.06 1.74 -15.29
C LEU A 188 6.47 2.71 -14.18
N ASN A 189 5.61 3.69 -13.92
CA ASN A 189 5.74 4.65 -12.84
C ASN A 189 4.88 4.20 -11.65
N PRO A 190 5.46 3.79 -10.52
CA PRO A 190 4.69 3.40 -9.34
C PRO A 190 4.08 4.64 -8.71
N VAL A 191 2.76 4.81 -8.83
CA VAL A 191 2.01 5.95 -8.29
C VAL A 191 1.24 5.57 -7.02
N ILE A 192 0.92 4.28 -6.86
CA ILE A 192 0.19 3.74 -5.71
C ILE A 192 0.87 2.45 -5.24
N ILE A 193 1.13 2.37 -3.93
CA ILE A 193 1.55 1.14 -3.25
C ILE A 193 0.65 0.96 -2.05
N ASP A 194 -0.05 -0.17 -1.98
CA ASP A 194 -0.98 -0.48 -0.89
C ASP A 194 -0.81 -1.93 -0.43
N VAL A 195 -1.25 -2.25 0.78
CA VAL A 195 -1.30 -3.64 1.25
C VAL A 195 -2.57 -4.29 0.71
N LYS A 196 -2.45 -5.47 0.14
CA LYS A 196 -3.52 -6.17 -0.61
C LYS A 196 -4.88 -6.21 0.10
N CYS A 197 -4.91 -6.43 1.41
CA CYS A 197 -6.17 -6.48 2.15
C CYS A 197 -6.89 -5.12 2.20
N PHE A 198 -6.16 -4.01 2.26
CA PHE A 198 -6.76 -2.66 2.26
C PHE A 198 -7.20 -2.24 0.87
N ALA A 199 -6.43 -2.60 -0.17
CA ALA A 199 -6.83 -2.41 -1.55
C ALA A 199 -8.15 -3.13 -1.87
N LEU A 200 -8.30 -4.39 -1.42
CA LEU A 200 -9.55 -5.15 -1.56
C LEU A 200 -10.71 -4.52 -0.79
N LYS A 201 -10.48 -4.10 0.48
CA LYS A 201 -11.50 -3.41 1.27
C LYS A 201 -11.96 -2.13 0.58
N SER A 202 -11.03 -1.30 0.12
CA SER A 202 -11.35 -0.06 -0.59
C SER A 202 -12.17 -0.32 -1.87
N ALA A 203 -11.87 -1.39 -2.61
CA ALA A 203 -12.64 -1.78 -3.78
C ALA A 203 -14.08 -2.19 -3.41
N VAL A 204 -14.26 -2.98 -2.34
CA VAL A 204 -15.59 -3.39 -1.87
C VAL A 204 -16.39 -2.20 -1.39
N ASP A 205 -15.78 -1.27 -0.64
CA ASP A 205 -16.43 -0.04 -0.18
C ASP A 205 -16.91 0.83 -1.34
N GLN A 206 -16.14 0.90 -2.45
CA GLN A 206 -16.57 1.61 -3.66
C GLN A 206 -17.77 0.94 -4.34
N ILE A 207 -17.79 -0.39 -4.44
CA ILE A 207 -18.92 -1.14 -5.00
C ILE A 207 -20.18 -0.90 -4.18
N ASN A 208 -20.09 -0.93 -2.87
CA ASN A 208 -21.23 -0.72 -1.96
C ASN A 208 -21.79 0.71 -1.98
N GLN A 209 -21.02 1.70 -2.47
CA GLN A 209 -21.50 3.08 -2.64
C GLN A 209 -22.26 3.29 -3.96
N ILE A 210 -22.15 2.34 -4.89
CA ILE A 210 -22.79 2.40 -6.21
C ILE A 210 -24.13 1.64 -6.23
N SER A 211 -24.38 0.80 -5.23
CA SER A 211 -25.62 0.02 -5.06
C SER A 211 -26.61 0.74 -4.13
#